data_12fa1d66ac354a17aca69427bbeb3511
#
_entry.id   12fa1d66ac354a17aca69427bbeb3511
#
_cell.length_a   1.000
_cell.length_b   1.000
_cell.length_c   1.000
_cell.angle_alpha   90.00
_cell.angle_beta   90.00
_cell.angle_gamma   90.00
#
_symmetry.space_group_name_H-M   'P 1'
#
loop_
_entity.id
_entity.type
_entity.pdbx_description
1 polymer ?
#
loop_
_entity_poly.entity_id
_entity_poly.type
_entity_poly.pdbx_seq_one_letter_code
_entity_poly.pdbx_strand_id
1 'polypeptide(L)'
;MSRPRLTRWHASSAPRSASSEVRILAPLQPKGPAAPIAANAGGQLIYAIGDIHGCYDQLRTLLKRIADDAGADAAERKPSLIFCGDYVDRGPASAQVVEALCWIKRHGPFATYFLKGNHEQVMLDYIADPGPVRSWMRFGGADTLRSYGIAPPDADDPIEAHVMARDDLLERMPVAHLRFLEQLELMIGAGDYAFVHAGVRPGVALADQSPEDLLWIREGFIDEDRKYERIIVHGHSWVNERPTVLPHRIGVDTGVYQTGVLTAARIEDDGVTFLSAR
;
A
#
# COMPACT_ATOMS: atom_id res chain seq x y z
N MET A 1 -49.09 13.74 16.63
CA MET A 1 -47.64 13.52 16.78
C MET A 1 -47.17 12.76 15.55
N SER A 2 -46.61 13.47 14.57
CA SER A 2 -46.28 12.97 13.24
C SER A 2 -44.83 12.44 13.25
N ARG A 3 -44.63 11.20 12.78
CA ARG A 3 -43.32 10.60 12.60
C ARG A 3 -42.61 11.24 11.40
N PRO A 4 -41.31 11.54 11.45
CA PRO A 4 -40.59 12.05 10.31
C PRO A 4 -40.39 10.94 9.26
N ARG A 5 -40.66 11.28 8.00
CA ARG A 5 -40.47 10.43 6.84
C ARG A 5 -38.96 10.26 6.56
N LEU A 6 -38.48 9.01 6.54
CA LEU A 6 -37.18 8.64 5.99
C LEU A 6 -37.17 8.95 4.48
N THR A 7 -36.33 9.89 4.09
CA THR A 7 -36.02 10.17 2.68
C THR A 7 -35.16 9.03 2.14
N ARG A 8 -35.71 8.28 1.17
CA ARG A 8 -34.95 7.31 0.36
C ARG A 8 -33.87 8.07 -0.40
N TRP A 9 -32.62 7.72 -0.15
CA TRP A 9 -31.54 8.05 -1.05
C TRP A 9 -31.64 7.13 -2.26
N HIS A 10 -32.04 7.69 -3.40
CA HIS A 10 -31.92 7.00 -4.68
C HIS A 10 -30.43 6.95 -5.03
N ALA A 11 -29.92 5.73 -5.21
CA ALA A 11 -28.64 5.49 -5.88
C ALA A 11 -28.76 6.02 -7.32
N SER A 12 -28.27 7.21 -7.55
CA SER A 12 -28.09 7.80 -8.86
C SER A 12 -26.61 8.05 -9.03
N SER A 13 -26.06 7.48 -10.07
CA SER A 13 -24.69 7.59 -10.58
C SER A 13 -23.61 6.90 -9.74
N ALA A 14 -22.93 5.96 -10.39
CA ALA A 14 -21.65 5.45 -9.94
C ALA A 14 -20.77 6.61 -9.45
N PRO A 15 -20.08 6.47 -8.31
CA PRO A 15 -19.12 7.48 -7.92
C PRO A 15 -18.15 7.62 -9.08
N ARG A 16 -17.97 8.84 -9.56
CA ARG A 16 -16.84 9.15 -10.43
C ARG A 16 -15.63 8.63 -9.66
N SER A 17 -14.94 7.66 -10.24
CA SER A 17 -13.66 7.19 -9.73
C SER A 17 -12.86 8.46 -9.43
N ALA A 18 -12.47 8.65 -8.17
CA ALA A 18 -11.43 9.58 -7.86
C ALA A 18 -10.29 9.17 -8.79
N SER A 19 -9.93 10.03 -9.73
CA SER A 19 -8.83 9.78 -10.64
C SER A 19 -7.62 9.61 -9.74
N SER A 20 -7.17 8.35 -9.57
CA SER A 20 -5.96 8.02 -8.86
C SER A 20 -4.82 8.61 -9.68
N GLU A 21 -4.41 9.80 -9.30
CA GLU A 21 -3.39 10.55 -10.02
C GLU A 21 -2.03 9.93 -9.78
N VAL A 22 -1.27 9.76 -10.87
CA VAL A 22 0.15 9.45 -10.78
C VAL A 22 0.85 10.66 -10.15
N ARG A 23 1.32 10.49 -8.93
CA ARG A 23 2.03 11.56 -8.24
C ARG A 23 3.51 11.51 -8.58
N ILE A 24 4.01 12.60 -9.15
CA ILE A 24 5.42 12.73 -9.56
C ILE A 24 6.14 13.59 -8.53
N LEU A 25 7.12 13.01 -7.83
CA LEU A 25 7.93 13.68 -6.82
C LEU A 25 9.05 14.54 -7.44
N ALA A 26 9.51 14.16 -8.64
CA ALA A 26 10.48 14.90 -9.41
C ALA A 26 10.14 14.88 -10.91
N PRO A 27 10.51 15.92 -11.70
CA PRO A 27 10.17 16.00 -13.11
C PRO A 27 10.73 14.82 -13.91
N LEU A 28 9.91 14.33 -14.84
CA LEU A 28 10.25 13.27 -15.78
C LEU A 28 11.26 13.83 -16.81
N GLN A 29 12.45 13.25 -16.88
CA GLN A 29 13.38 13.52 -17.98
C GLN A 29 13.21 12.46 -19.06
N PRO A 30 13.05 12.83 -20.35
CA PRO A 30 13.00 11.86 -21.45
C PRO A 30 14.35 11.14 -21.59
N LYS A 31 14.33 9.79 -21.66
CA LYS A 31 15.54 8.96 -21.77
C LYS A 31 15.85 8.55 -23.22
N GLY A 32 17.12 8.70 -23.60
CA GLY A 32 17.74 8.04 -24.75
C GLY A 32 18.03 6.54 -24.50
N PRO A 33 18.58 5.79 -25.48
CA PRO A 33 18.78 4.35 -25.39
C PRO A 33 19.71 3.92 -24.24
N ALA A 34 19.37 2.80 -23.62
CA ALA A 34 19.82 2.32 -22.33
C ALA A 34 21.34 2.07 -22.20
N ALA A 35 21.99 2.77 -21.30
CA ALA A 35 23.25 2.40 -20.67
C ALA A 35 23.00 1.60 -19.36
N PRO A 36 24.01 0.87 -18.81
CA PRO A 36 23.85 0.15 -17.56
C PRO A 36 23.43 1.13 -16.44
N ILE A 37 22.46 0.75 -15.68
CA ILE A 37 21.62 1.61 -14.86
C ILE A 37 22.42 2.16 -13.65
N ALA A 38 22.98 3.35 -13.78
CA ALA A 38 23.03 4.25 -12.65
C ALA A 38 21.63 4.86 -12.54
N ALA A 39 20.80 4.29 -11.69
CA ALA A 39 19.43 4.74 -11.50
C ALA A 39 19.47 5.95 -10.56
N ASN A 40 18.87 7.03 -11.00
CA ASN A 40 18.89 8.30 -10.31
C ASN A 40 17.58 8.47 -9.51
N ALA A 41 17.68 8.65 -8.20
CA ALA A 41 16.54 8.94 -7.32
C ALA A 41 16.10 10.42 -7.37
N GLY A 42 16.73 11.23 -8.23
CA GLY A 42 16.47 12.67 -8.33
C GLY A 42 17.08 13.47 -7.18
N GLY A 43 18.21 13.04 -6.63
CA GLY A 43 18.85 13.63 -5.47
C GLY A 43 18.13 13.35 -4.14
N GLN A 44 17.17 12.45 -4.13
CA GLN A 44 16.36 12.11 -2.94
C GLN A 44 16.90 10.89 -2.23
N LEU A 45 16.74 10.88 -0.90
CA LEU A 45 16.82 9.66 -0.08
C LEU A 45 15.40 9.12 0.11
N ILE A 46 15.15 7.91 -0.39
CA ILE A 46 13.83 7.28 -0.36
C ILE A 46 13.92 5.97 0.41
N TYR A 47 12.97 5.74 1.32
CA TYR A 47 12.73 4.45 1.94
C TYR A 47 11.41 3.89 1.44
N ALA A 48 11.45 2.83 0.62
CA ALA A 48 10.27 2.12 0.15
C ALA A 48 10.00 0.91 1.04
N ILE A 49 8.86 0.92 1.74
CA ILE A 49 8.49 -0.06 2.76
C ILE A 49 7.51 -1.04 2.14
N GLY A 50 7.78 -2.35 2.30
CA GLY A 50 6.92 -3.43 1.80
C GLY A 50 5.64 -3.62 2.62
N ASP A 51 4.91 -4.69 2.27
CA ASP A 51 3.61 -5.04 2.83
C ASP A 51 3.70 -5.24 4.35
N ILE A 52 2.76 -4.64 5.09
CA ILE A 52 2.80 -4.59 6.55
C ILE A 52 1.85 -5.61 7.19
N HIS A 53 0.68 -5.79 6.58
CA HIS A 53 -0.30 -6.79 6.99
C HIS A 53 -0.53 -6.86 8.50
N GLY A 54 -0.90 -5.75 9.13
CA GLY A 54 -1.22 -5.71 10.56
C GLY A 54 -0.05 -6.06 11.50
N CYS A 55 1.19 -6.11 11.01
CA CYS A 55 2.39 -6.42 11.79
C CYS A 55 2.99 -5.14 12.40
N TYR A 56 2.30 -4.59 13.40
CA TYR A 56 2.62 -3.29 14.00
C TYR A 56 3.99 -3.22 14.67
N ASP A 57 4.41 -4.28 15.37
CA ASP A 57 5.71 -4.29 16.07
C ASP A 57 6.89 -4.24 15.10
N GLN A 58 6.79 -4.95 13.96
CA GLN A 58 7.78 -4.89 12.89
C GLN A 58 7.80 -3.50 12.25
N LEU A 59 6.63 -2.91 11.99
CA LEU A 59 6.54 -1.53 11.47
C LEU A 59 7.24 -0.55 12.41
N ARG A 60 6.91 -0.59 13.70
CA ARG A 60 7.53 0.30 14.72
C ARG A 60 9.05 0.14 14.77
N THR A 61 9.53 -1.11 14.72
CA THR A 61 10.96 -1.42 14.74
C THR A 61 11.65 -0.94 13.48
N LEU A 62 11.04 -1.14 12.31
CA LEU A 62 11.59 -0.68 11.03
C LEU A 62 11.65 0.85 10.95
N LEU A 63 10.59 1.53 11.36
CA LEU A 63 10.56 3.00 11.40
C LEU A 63 11.65 3.59 12.31
N LYS A 64 11.92 2.94 13.46
CA LYS A 64 13.04 3.34 14.32
C LYS A 64 14.37 3.17 13.58
N ARG A 65 14.60 2.04 12.90
CA ARG A 65 15.84 1.79 12.12
C ARG A 65 16.01 2.82 10.99
N ILE A 66 14.90 3.16 10.30
CA ILE A 66 14.93 4.20 9.26
C ILE A 66 15.28 5.57 9.86
N ALA A 67 14.72 5.92 11.01
CA ALA A 67 15.06 7.18 11.68
C ALA A 67 16.52 7.23 12.13
N ASP A 68 17.05 6.12 12.67
CA ASP A 68 18.45 5.99 13.07
C ASP A 68 19.40 6.07 11.84
N ASP A 69 19.04 5.43 10.71
CA ASP A 69 19.80 5.44 9.44
C ASP A 69 19.80 6.81 8.75
N ALA A 70 18.65 7.48 8.73
CA ALA A 70 18.53 8.83 8.18
C ALA A 70 19.37 9.87 8.97
N GLY A 71 19.56 9.63 10.28
CA GLY A 71 20.48 10.36 11.15
C GLY A 71 20.26 11.87 11.19
N ALA A 72 21.34 12.62 11.45
CA ALA A 72 21.33 14.08 11.50
C ALA A 72 21.04 14.73 10.14
N ASP A 73 21.33 14.02 9.04
CA ASP A 73 21.14 14.51 7.68
C ASP A 73 19.65 14.57 7.28
N ALA A 74 18.77 13.92 8.07
CA ALA A 74 17.33 13.89 7.82
C ALA A 74 16.70 15.30 7.72
N ALA A 75 17.22 16.26 8.49
CA ALA A 75 16.71 17.62 8.48
C ALA A 75 17.07 18.38 7.18
N GLU A 76 18.22 18.10 6.61
CA GLU A 76 18.72 18.75 5.38
C GLU A 76 18.19 18.04 4.13
N ARG A 77 18.21 16.71 4.10
CA ARG A 77 17.87 15.88 2.94
C ARG A 77 16.37 15.61 2.79
N LYS A 78 15.57 15.80 3.86
CA LYS A 78 14.11 15.52 3.90
C LYS A 78 13.75 14.18 3.25
N PRO A 79 14.16 13.06 3.83
CA PRO A 79 13.90 11.75 3.27
C PRO A 79 12.42 11.50 3.00
N SER A 80 12.13 10.71 1.98
CA SER A 80 10.78 10.29 1.63
C SER A 80 10.52 8.87 2.09
N LEU A 81 9.40 8.64 2.79
CA LEU A 81 8.87 7.30 3.08
C LEU A 81 7.77 6.98 2.07
N ILE A 82 7.93 5.89 1.32
CA ILE A 82 6.93 5.37 0.40
C ILE A 82 6.48 4.01 0.91
N PHE A 83 5.22 3.90 1.30
CA PHE A 83 4.62 2.65 1.75
C PHE A 83 3.94 1.97 0.57
N CYS A 84 4.30 0.71 0.28
CA CYS A 84 3.90 0.01 -0.93
C CYS A 84 2.49 -0.65 -0.88
N GLY A 85 1.67 -0.34 0.14
CA GLY A 85 0.33 -0.89 0.30
C GLY A 85 0.27 -2.08 1.25
N ASP A 86 -0.90 -2.73 1.31
CA ASP A 86 -1.22 -3.89 2.15
C ASP A 86 -0.88 -3.66 3.63
N TYR A 87 -1.55 -2.67 4.22
CA TYR A 87 -1.42 -2.30 5.64
C TYR A 87 -2.24 -3.20 6.55
N VAL A 88 -3.39 -3.65 6.03
CA VAL A 88 -4.40 -4.42 6.76
C VAL A 88 -4.31 -5.91 6.46
N ASP A 89 -5.10 -6.70 7.19
CA ASP A 89 -5.29 -8.14 7.04
C ASP A 89 -4.12 -9.03 7.51
N ARG A 90 -4.41 -10.31 7.77
CA ARG A 90 -3.48 -11.39 8.11
C ARG A 90 -2.81 -11.25 9.48
N GLY A 91 -2.25 -10.11 9.79
CA GLY A 91 -1.66 -9.83 11.10
C GLY A 91 -2.68 -9.27 12.09
N PRO A 92 -2.35 -9.28 13.39
CA PRO A 92 -3.34 -9.05 14.46
C PRO A 92 -3.66 -7.57 14.71
N ALA A 93 -2.90 -6.63 14.12
CA ALA A 93 -2.90 -5.24 14.58
C ALA A 93 -3.17 -4.23 13.45
N SER A 94 -4.07 -4.56 12.49
CA SER A 94 -4.42 -3.69 11.36
C SER A 94 -4.87 -2.29 11.79
N ALA A 95 -5.73 -2.18 12.82
CA ALA A 95 -6.19 -0.89 13.35
C ALA A 95 -5.02 -0.04 13.88
N GLN A 96 -4.06 -0.65 14.60
CA GLN A 96 -2.89 0.06 15.12
C GLN A 96 -1.93 0.49 14.01
N VAL A 97 -1.78 -0.33 12.96
CA VAL A 97 -0.99 0.03 11.77
C VAL A 97 -1.60 1.25 11.11
N VAL A 98 -2.90 1.24 10.80
CA VAL A 98 -3.57 2.38 10.16
C VAL A 98 -3.50 3.65 11.03
N GLU A 99 -3.70 3.54 12.37
CA GLU A 99 -3.55 4.69 13.29
C GLU A 99 -2.13 5.25 13.24
N ALA A 100 -1.10 4.39 13.26
CA ALA A 100 0.29 4.83 13.19
C ALA A 100 0.59 5.54 11.86
N LEU A 101 0.09 5.02 10.73
CA LEU A 101 0.27 5.65 9.42
C LEU A 101 -0.46 6.99 9.33
N CYS A 102 -1.67 7.09 9.88
CA CYS A 102 -2.40 8.36 10.02
C CYS A 102 -1.63 9.37 10.87
N TRP A 103 -1.01 8.93 11.95
CA TRP A 103 -0.20 9.78 12.81
C TRP A 103 1.08 10.26 12.09
N ILE A 104 1.79 9.35 11.43
CA ILE A 104 3.01 9.66 10.66
C ILE A 104 2.71 10.65 9.53
N LYS A 105 1.59 10.46 8.81
CA LYS A 105 1.14 11.38 7.76
C LYS A 105 0.98 12.82 8.26
N ARG A 106 0.55 12.99 9.51
CA ARG A 106 0.27 14.31 10.11
C ARG A 106 1.44 14.93 10.86
N HIS A 107 2.29 14.11 11.47
CA HIS A 107 3.28 14.58 12.45
C HIS A 107 4.71 14.07 12.16
N GLY A 108 4.89 13.18 11.20
CA GLY A 108 6.20 12.62 10.88
C GLY A 108 7.17 13.68 10.34
N PRO A 109 8.48 13.52 10.60
CA PRO A 109 9.51 14.45 10.10
C PRO A 109 9.83 14.25 8.62
N PHE A 110 9.41 13.13 8.03
CA PHE A 110 9.67 12.75 6.65
C PHE A 110 8.51 13.14 5.73
N ALA A 111 8.78 13.33 4.44
CA ALA A 111 7.75 13.33 3.43
C ALA A 111 7.17 11.92 3.31
N THR A 112 5.85 11.75 3.38
CA THR A 112 5.21 10.42 3.40
C THR A 112 4.23 10.25 2.25
N TYR A 113 4.29 9.08 1.62
CA TYR A 113 3.46 8.69 0.49
C TYR A 113 2.95 7.27 0.72
N PHE A 114 1.67 7.05 0.42
CA PHE A 114 0.98 5.82 0.74
C PHE A 114 0.30 5.25 -0.49
N LEU A 115 0.77 4.10 -0.95
CA LEU A 115 0.13 3.37 -2.03
C LEU A 115 -1.04 2.55 -1.48
N LYS A 116 -2.04 2.33 -2.32
CA LYS A 116 -3.12 1.41 -2.08
C LYS A 116 -2.66 0.00 -2.42
N GLY A 117 -2.86 -0.96 -1.52
CA GLY A 117 -2.77 -2.37 -1.81
C GLY A 117 -4.13 -2.97 -2.20
N ASN A 118 -4.10 -4.19 -2.69
CA ASN A 118 -5.34 -4.90 -3.01
C ASN A 118 -6.16 -5.24 -1.75
N HIS A 119 -5.54 -5.42 -0.59
CA HIS A 119 -6.23 -5.64 0.68
C HIS A 119 -7.01 -4.41 1.13
N GLU A 120 -6.47 -3.20 0.97
CA GLU A 120 -7.22 -1.96 1.23
C GLU A 120 -8.38 -1.80 0.24
N GLN A 121 -8.20 -2.16 -1.04
CA GLN A 121 -9.29 -2.10 -2.01
C GLN A 121 -10.44 -3.03 -1.61
N VAL A 122 -10.14 -4.29 -1.26
CA VAL A 122 -11.17 -5.26 -0.84
C VAL A 122 -11.86 -4.84 0.46
N MET A 123 -11.13 -4.25 1.41
CA MET A 123 -11.72 -3.69 2.63
C MET A 123 -12.70 -2.54 2.31
N LEU A 124 -12.35 -1.64 1.41
CA LEU A 124 -13.23 -0.55 0.98
C LEU A 124 -14.46 -1.09 0.23
N ASP A 125 -14.28 -2.11 -0.61
CA ASP A 125 -15.39 -2.78 -1.30
C ASP A 125 -16.33 -3.47 -0.29
N TYR A 126 -15.80 -4.11 0.76
CA TYR A 126 -16.58 -4.70 1.85
C TYR A 126 -17.37 -3.64 2.63
N ILE A 127 -16.77 -2.47 2.86
CA ILE A 127 -17.45 -1.35 3.49
C ILE A 127 -18.60 -0.84 2.61
N ALA A 128 -18.40 -0.79 1.30
CA ALA A 128 -19.44 -0.34 0.35
C ALA A 128 -20.57 -1.37 0.20
N ASP A 129 -20.24 -2.64 -0.07
CA ASP A 129 -21.17 -3.76 -0.16
C ASP A 129 -20.45 -5.07 0.20
N PRO A 130 -20.73 -5.67 1.36
CA PRO A 130 -20.07 -6.90 1.77
C PRO A 130 -20.44 -8.12 0.92
N GLY A 131 -21.57 -8.09 0.20
CA GLY A 131 -22.12 -9.24 -0.52
C GLY A 131 -21.14 -9.89 -1.50
N PRO A 132 -20.60 -9.15 -2.50
CA PRO A 132 -19.68 -9.70 -3.50
C PRO A 132 -18.33 -10.14 -2.92
N VAL A 133 -17.88 -9.55 -1.80
CA VAL A 133 -16.52 -9.72 -1.27
C VAL A 133 -16.45 -10.42 0.07
N ARG A 134 -17.48 -11.22 0.44
CA ARG A 134 -17.51 -12.01 1.70
C ARG A 134 -16.29 -12.91 1.89
N SER A 135 -15.68 -13.36 0.80
CA SER A 135 -14.44 -14.15 0.81
C SER A 135 -13.26 -13.41 1.44
N TRP A 136 -13.32 -12.07 1.60
CA TRP A 136 -12.32 -11.29 2.30
C TRP A 136 -11.98 -11.84 3.70
N MET A 137 -12.97 -12.43 4.39
CA MET A 137 -12.75 -13.07 5.68
C MET A 137 -11.68 -14.18 5.63
N ARG A 138 -11.58 -14.91 4.52
CA ARG A 138 -10.58 -15.99 4.32
C ARG A 138 -9.18 -15.48 3.98
N PHE A 139 -9.06 -14.22 3.54
CA PHE A 139 -7.80 -13.61 3.13
C PHE A 139 -7.21 -12.65 4.16
N GLY A 140 -7.75 -12.68 5.39
CA GLY A 140 -7.25 -11.90 6.52
C GLY A 140 -8.18 -10.79 6.99
N GLY A 141 -9.31 -10.56 6.32
CA GLY A 141 -10.31 -9.57 6.75
C GLY A 141 -10.87 -9.84 8.14
N ALA A 142 -10.96 -11.13 8.52
CA ALA A 142 -11.36 -11.52 9.87
C ALA A 142 -10.40 -10.95 10.94
N ASP A 143 -9.10 -10.92 10.68
CA ASP A 143 -8.11 -10.36 11.61
C ASP A 143 -8.21 -8.84 11.66
N THR A 144 -8.48 -8.20 10.52
CA THR A 144 -8.77 -6.76 10.49
C THR A 144 -9.99 -6.42 11.32
N LEU A 145 -11.12 -7.11 11.17
CA LEU A 145 -12.31 -6.87 12.00
C LEU A 145 -12.01 -7.06 13.49
N ARG A 146 -11.30 -8.14 13.87
CA ARG A 146 -10.86 -8.37 15.26
C ARG A 146 -10.03 -7.23 15.81
N SER A 147 -9.14 -6.65 15.00
CA SER A 147 -8.29 -5.53 15.41
C SER A 147 -9.08 -4.26 15.73
N TYR A 148 -10.27 -4.10 15.14
CA TYR A 148 -11.25 -3.06 15.50
C TYR A 148 -12.22 -3.49 16.60
N GLY A 149 -12.02 -4.67 17.22
CA GLY A 149 -12.85 -5.19 18.30
C GLY A 149 -14.18 -5.77 17.84
N ILE A 150 -14.26 -6.23 16.58
CA ILE A 150 -15.47 -6.80 15.97
C ILE A 150 -15.30 -8.32 15.86
N ALA A 151 -16.34 -9.07 16.23
CA ALA A 151 -16.39 -10.50 15.95
C ALA A 151 -16.66 -10.71 14.45
N PRO A 152 -15.73 -11.31 13.68
CA PRO A 152 -15.94 -11.50 12.27
C PRO A 152 -16.94 -12.62 12.00
N PRO A 153 -17.79 -12.52 10.97
CA PRO A 153 -18.53 -13.64 10.45
C PRO A 153 -17.59 -14.61 9.71
N ASP A 154 -18.03 -15.86 9.53
CA ASP A 154 -17.39 -16.75 8.56
C ASP A 154 -17.74 -16.32 7.13
N ALA A 155 -16.84 -16.60 6.17
CA ALA A 155 -17.07 -16.21 4.76
C ALA A 155 -18.36 -16.79 4.15
N ASP A 156 -18.85 -17.93 4.68
CA ASP A 156 -20.06 -18.61 4.22
C ASP A 156 -21.30 -18.27 5.05
N ASP A 157 -21.17 -17.41 6.06
CA ASP A 157 -22.30 -16.96 6.86
C ASP A 157 -23.33 -16.19 6.01
N PRO A 158 -24.59 -16.11 6.46
CA PRO A 158 -25.62 -15.30 5.81
C PRO A 158 -25.17 -13.85 5.64
N ILE A 159 -25.65 -13.21 4.55
CA ILE A 159 -25.26 -11.83 4.23
C ILE A 159 -25.58 -10.83 5.36
N GLU A 160 -26.62 -11.12 6.14
CA GLU A 160 -27.02 -10.29 7.28
C GLU A 160 -25.92 -10.20 8.34
N ALA A 161 -25.16 -11.30 8.57
CA ALA A 161 -24.02 -11.30 9.49
C ALA A 161 -22.89 -10.38 8.98
N HIS A 162 -22.62 -10.41 7.67
CA HIS A 162 -21.63 -9.53 7.06
C HIS A 162 -22.07 -8.07 7.07
N VAL A 163 -23.35 -7.78 6.84
CA VAL A 163 -23.89 -6.42 6.93
C VAL A 163 -23.76 -5.88 8.37
N MET A 164 -24.06 -6.69 9.37
CA MET A 164 -23.89 -6.32 10.79
C MET A 164 -22.42 -6.02 11.10
N ALA A 165 -21.49 -6.90 10.68
CA ALA A 165 -20.06 -6.71 10.90
C ALA A 165 -19.52 -5.45 10.19
N ARG A 166 -20.01 -5.14 8.98
CA ARG A 166 -19.70 -3.92 8.25
C ARG A 166 -20.21 -2.68 9.00
N ASP A 167 -21.44 -2.70 9.50
CA ASP A 167 -22.04 -1.60 10.23
C ASP A 167 -21.30 -1.36 11.56
N ASP A 168 -20.94 -2.43 12.28
CA ASP A 168 -20.08 -2.36 13.46
C ASP A 168 -18.68 -1.77 13.13
N LEU A 169 -18.12 -2.12 11.97
CA LEU A 169 -16.85 -1.58 11.51
C LEU A 169 -16.94 -0.07 11.28
N LEU A 170 -18.00 0.39 10.62
CA LEU A 170 -18.23 1.82 10.38
C LEU A 170 -18.48 2.59 11.68
N GLU A 171 -19.07 1.97 12.70
CA GLU A 171 -19.29 2.60 14.01
C GLU A 171 -17.97 2.71 14.82
N ARG A 172 -17.11 1.69 14.77
CA ARG A 172 -15.91 1.62 15.62
C ARG A 172 -14.67 2.20 14.97
N MET A 173 -14.59 2.16 13.63
CA MET A 173 -13.44 2.69 12.89
C MET A 173 -13.40 4.22 12.97
N PRO A 174 -12.29 4.82 13.42
CA PRO A 174 -12.13 6.27 13.35
C PRO A 174 -12.31 6.79 11.93
N VAL A 175 -13.05 7.89 11.76
CA VAL A 175 -13.25 8.54 10.44
C VAL A 175 -11.92 8.87 9.75
N ALA A 176 -10.88 9.13 10.53
CA ALA A 176 -9.53 9.39 10.01
C ALA A 176 -8.95 8.17 9.29
N HIS A 177 -9.24 6.94 9.75
CA HIS A 177 -8.80 5.70 9.12
C HIS A 177 -9.49 5.51 7.76
N LEU A 178 -10.81 5.64 7.72
CA LEU A 178 -11.57 5.54 6.47
C LEU A 178 -11.06 6.55 5.44
N ARG A 179 -10.93 7.83 5.83
CA ARG A 179 -10.40 8.88 4.95
C ARG A 179 -8.97 8.61 4.48
N PHE A 180 -8.14 8.02 5.33
CA PHE A 180 -6.78 7.62 4.96
C PHE A 180 -6.81 6.56 3.88
N LEU A 181 -7.61 5.48 4.04
CA LEU A 181 -7.75 4.39 3.08
C LEU A 181 -8.34 4.86 1.73
N GLU A 182 -9.29 5.77 1.75
CA GLU A 182 -9.89 6.36 0.54
C GLU A 182 -8.92 7.24 -0.27
N GLN A 183 -7.89 7.80 0.37
CA GLN A 183 -6.93 8.74 -0.22
C GLN A 183 -5.61 8.09 -0.65
N LEU A 184 -5.53 6.76 -0.64
CA LEU A 184 -4.33 6.04 -1.06
C LEU A 184 -4.11 6.17 -2.57
N GLU A 185 -2.84 6.30 -2.96
CA GLU A 185 -2.41 6.47 -4.34
C GLU A 185 -2.16 5.12 -5.01
N LEU A 186 -2.23 5.04 -6.34
CA LEU A 186 -1.94 3.79 -7.07
C LEU A 186 -0.50 3.71 -7.56
N MET A 187 0.11 4.85 -7.86
CA MET A 187 1.48 4.92 -8.35
C MET A 187 2.15 6.23 -7.93
N ILE A 188 3.43 6.14 -7.62
CA ILE A 188 4.29 7.29 -7.29
C ILE A 188 5.55 7.21 -8.14
N GLY A 189 5.96 8.31 -8.74
CA GLY A 189 7.20 8.39 -9.51
C GLY A 189 8.25 9.26 -8.83
N ALA A 190 9.51 8.79 -8.77
CA ALA A 190 10.65 9.57 -8.32
C ALA A 190 11.90 9.22 -9.12
N GLY A 191 12.48 10.20 -9.82
CA GLY A 191 13.64 9.97 -10.66
C GLY A 191 13.42 8.83 -11.68
N ASP A 192 14.27 7.84 -11.63
CA ASP A 192 14.21 6.65 -12.48
C ASP A 192 13.33 5.53 -11.92
N TYR A 193 12.66 5.75 -10.79
CA TYR A 193 11.84 4.77 -10.11
C TYR A 193 10.35 5.07 -10.23
N ALA A 194 9.55 4.01 -10.31
CA ALA A 194 8.11 4.04 -10.14
C ALA A 194 7.71 3.04 -9.05
N PHE A 195 6.94 3.50 -8.09
CA PHE A 195 6.48 2.72 -6.94
C PHE A 195 5.01 2.37 -7.17
N VAL A 196 4.69 1.10 -7.08
CA VAL A 196 3.35 0.55 -7.23
C VAL A 196 3.14 -0.54 -6.18
N HIS A 197 1.90 -0.98 -5.97
CA HIS A 197 1.68 -2.08 -5.05
C HIS A 197 2.08 -3.43 -5.65
N ALA A 198 1.41 -3.89 -6.72
CA ALA A 198 1.64 -5.24 -7.26
C ALA A 198 2.66 -5.27 -8.41
N GLY A 199 2.54 -4.38 -9.35
CA GLY A 199 3.37 -4.34 -10.55
C GLY A 199 2.74 -3.54 -11.66
N VAL A 200 3.26 -3.71 -12.87
CA VAL A 200 2.78 -3.04 -14.08
C VAL A 200 2.61 -4.04 -15.23
N ARG A 201 1.62 -3.83 -16.08
CA ARG A 201 1.42 -4.65 -17.28
C ARG A 201 2.52 -4.37 -18.30
N PRO A 202 3.30 -5.39 -18.71
CA PRO A 202 4.35 -5.23 -19.72
C PRO A 202 3.81 -4.71 -21.05
N GLY A 203 4.52 -3.75 -21.64
CA GLY A 203 4.16 -3.18 -22.94
C GLY A 203 3.07 -2.09 -22.90
N VAL A 204 2.56 -1.77 -21.72
CA VAL A 204 1.66 -0.63 -21.48
C VAL A 204 2.46 0.48 -20.81
N ALA A 205 2.29 1.73 -21.26
CA ALA A 205 2.95 2.88 -20.67
C ALA A 205 2.53 3.07 -19.20
N LEU A 206 3.40 3.60 -18.35
CA LEU A 206 3.09 3.77 -16.93
C LEU A 206 1.86 4.66 -16.71
N ALA A 207 1.66 5.66 -17.57
CA ALA A 207 0.50 6.54 -17.49
C ALA A 207 -0.84 5.86 -17.86
N ASP A 208 -0.78 4.74 -18.58
CA ASP A 208 -1.94 4.01 -19.10
C ASP A 208 -2.22 2.71 -18.34
N GLN A 209 -1.52 2.47 -17.23
CA GLN A 209 -1.72 1.29 -16.40
C GLN A 209 -3.11 1.27 -15.77
N SER A 210 -3.75 0.11 -15.77
CA SER A 210 -5.06 -0.04 -15.12
C SER A 210 -4.91 -0.15 -13.60
N PRO A 211 -5.89 0.34 -12.80
CA PRO A 211 -5.92 0.10 -11.36
C PRO A 211 -5.86 -1.38 -10.99
N GLU A 212 -6.50 -2.25 -11.78
CA GLU A 212 -6.49 -3.70 -11.57
C GLU A 212 -5.08 -4.27 -11.68
N ASP A 213 -4.31 -3.89 -12.72
CA ASP A 213 -2.93 -4.35 -12.87
C ASP A 213 -2.05 -3.83 -11.73
N LEU A 214 -2.16 -2.55 -11.39
CA LEU A 214 -1.36 -1.94 -10.32
C LEU A 214 -1.60 -2.59 -8.94
N LEU A 215 -2.80 -3.16 -8.72
CA LEU A 215 -3.21 -3.76 -7.45
C LEU A 215 -3.07 -5.29 -7.41
N TRP A 216 -3.10 -5.99 -8.56
CA TRP A 216 -3.27 -7.45 -8.56
C TRP A 216 -2.28 -8.22 -9.43
N ILE A 217 -1.59 -7.59 -10.37
CA ILE A 217 -0.78 -8.30 -11.35
C ILE A 217 0.32 -9.14 -10.68
N ARG A 218 0.48 -10.38 -11.14
CA ARG A 218 1.57 -11.30 -10.78
C ARG A 218 2.19 -11.90 -12.03
N GLU A 219 1.43 -12.80 -12.67
CA GLU A 219 1.87 -13.44 -13.91
C GLU A 219 2.12 -12.41 -15.02
N GLY A 220 3.16 -12.63 -15.81
CA GLY A 220 3.57 -11.70 -16.86
C GLY A 220 4.35 -10.49 -16.36
N PHE A 221 4.30 -10.13 -15.07
CA PHE A 221 5.16 -9.10 -14.47
C PHE A 221 6.35 -9.71 -13.72
N ILE A 222 6.09 -10.71 -12.86
CA ILE A 222 7.13 -11.33 -12.02
C ILE A 222 8.15 -12.10 -12.86
N ASP A 223 7.69 -12.76 -13.93
CA ASP A 223 8.49 -13.61 -14.82
C ASP A 223 9.06 -12.87 -16.04
N GLU A 224 8.71 -11.59 -16.19
CA GLU A 224 9.14 -10.78 -17.34
C GLU A 224 10.55 -10.22 -17.11
N ASP A 225 11.44 -10.41 -18.09
CA ASP A 225 12.80 -9.84 -18.10
C ASP A 225 12.89 -8.56 -18.96
N ARG A 226 11.77 -7.91 -19.22
CA ARG A 226 11.69 -6.71 -20.05
C ARG A 226 11.99 -5.46 -19.23
N LYS A 227 12.68 -4.50 -19.85
CA LYS A 227 12.86 -3.17 -19.27
C LYS A 227 11.58 -2.37 -19.39
N TYR A 228 11.24 -1.69 -18.30
CA TYR A 228 10.18 -0.68 -18.24
C TYR A 228 10.75 0.73 -18.43
N GLU A 229 9.89 1.71 -18.55
CA GLU A 229 10.28 3.12 -18.61
C GLU A 229 11.06 3.57 -17.36
N ARG A 230 10.80 2.90 -16.22
CA ARG A 230 11.44 3.10 -14.93
C ARG A 230 11.70 1.78 -14.24
N ILE A 231 12.54 1.78 -13.22
CA ILE A 231 12.67 0.64 -12.31
C ILE A 231 11.41 0.58 -11.45
N ILE A 232 10.73 -0.55 -11.46
CA ILE A 232 9.50 -0.75 -10.71
C ILE A 232 9.84 -1.22 -9.30
N VAL A 233 9.47 -0.44 -8.29
CA VAL A 233 9.56 -0.85 -6.87
C VAL A 233 8.17 -1.28 -6.41
N HIS A 234 8.05 -2.50 -5.87
CA HIS A 234 6.74 -3.09 -5.60
C HIS A 234 6.71 -3.98 -4.36
N GLY A 235 5.52 -4.19 -3.81
CA GLY A 235 5.14 -5.16 -2.77
C GLY A 235 4.51 -6.43 -3.32
N HIS A 236 3.43 -6.90 -2.67
CA HIS A 236 2.44 -7.90 -3.12
C HIS A 236 2.97 -9.31 -3.40
N SER A 237 4.14 -9.46 -3.96
CA SER A 237 4.69 -10.74 -4.41
C SER A 237 6.03 -11.01 -3.76
N TRP A 238 6.06 -12.00 -2.87
CA TRP A 238 7.26 -12.42 -2.15
C TRP A 238 7.53 -13.92 -2.38
N VAL A 239 8.80 -14.30 -2.24
CA VAL A 239 9.26 -15.69 -2.37
C VAL A 239 9.80 -16.21 -1.04
N ASN A 240 10.51 -15.37 -0.31
CA ASN A 240 11.11 -15.67 0.98
C ASN A 240 11.35 -14.37 1.77
N GLU A 241 12.05 -14.43 2.88
CA GLU A 241 12.36 -13.31 3.77
C GLU A 241 13.38 -12.28 3.21
N ARG A 242 13.71 -12.34 1.92
CA ARG A 242 14.67 -11.44 1.26
C ARG A 242 14.00 -10.66 0.14
N PRO A 243 14.35 -9.38 -0.04
CA PRO A 243 13.88 -8.60 -1.18
C PRO A 243 14.40 -9.17 -2.49
N THR A 244 13.64 -9.00 -3.55
CA THR A 244 14.04 -9.36 -4.92
C THR A 244 14.65 -8.15 -5.61
N VAL A 245 15.84 -8.31 -6.21
CA VAL A 245 16.51 -7.23 -6.94
C VAL A 245 16.83 -7.70 -8.34
N LEU A 246 16.20 -7.08 -9.33
CA LEU A 246 16.47 -7.29 -10.76
C LEU A 246 16.75 -5.94 -11.43
N PRO A 247 17.39 -5.91 -12.61
CA PRO A 247 17.73 -4.64 -13.25
C PRO A 247 16.56 -3.72 -13.57
N HIS A 248 15.34 -4.26 -13.63
CA HIS A 248 14.12 -3.57 -14.03
C HIS A 248 13.06 -3.49 -12.91
N ARG A 249 13.23 -4.22 -11.79
CA ARG A 249 12.32 -4.18 -10.65
C ARG A 249 12.98 -4.53 -9.31
N ILE A 250 12.40 -4.00 -8.25
CA ILE A 250 12.79 -4.26 -6.85
C ILE A 250 11.52 -4.65 -6.09
N GLY A 251 11.44 -5.92 -5.67
CA GLY A 251 10.38 -6.42 -4.79
C GLY A 251 10.78 -6.26 -3.33
N VAL A 252 10.04 -5.46 -2.57
CA VAL A 252 10.31 -5.17 -1.15
C VAL A 252 9.41 -5.93 -0.19
N ASP A 253 8.40 -6.65 -0.68
CA ASP A 253 7.61 -7.56 0.14
C ASP A 253 8.44 -8.78 0.53
N THR A 254 8.49 -9.07 1.80
CA THR A 254 9.22 -10.18 2.41
C THR A 254 8.30 -11.10 3.23
N GLY A 255 6.98 -10.97 3.04
CA GLY A 255 5.96 -11.81 3.64
C GLY A 255 5.91 -11.71 5.17
N VAL A 256 5.94 -10.50 5.72
CA VAL A 256 6.12 -10.24 7.16
C VAL A 256 5.17 -11.05 8.05
N TYR A 257 3.93 -11.25 7.66
CA TYR A 257 2.94 -12.01 8.43
C TYR A 257 3.25 -13.52 8.56
N GLN A 258 4.15 -14.06 7.71
CA GLN A 258 4.64 -15.45 7.78
C GLN A 258 6.11 -15.53 8.21
N THR A 259 6.94 -14.65 7.68
CA THR A 259 8.39 -14.68 7.90
C THR A 259 8.82 -13.92 9.16
N GLY A 260 7.97 -13.01 9.64
CA GLY A 260 8.29 -12.06 10.70
C GLY A 260 9.24 -10.94 10.26
N VAL A 261 9.59 -10.86 8.97
CA VAL A 261 10.54 -9.87 8.43
C VAL A 261 9.81 -8.81 7.63
N LEU A 262 9.86 -7.56 8.07
CA LEU A 262 9.42 -6.38 7.31
C LEU A 262 10.65 -5.67 6.74
N THR A 263 10.62 -5.35 5.45
CA THR A 263 11.77 -4.78 4.73
C THR A 263 11.44 -3.41 4.12
N ALA A 264 12.45 -2.53 4.14
CA ALA A 264 12.48 -1.29 3.38
C ALA A 264 13.69 -1.27 2.44
N ALA A 265 13.49 -0.87 1.18
CA ALA A 265 14.58 -0.48 0.29
C ALA A 265 14.96 0.98 0.58
N ARG A 266 16.25 1.22 0.85
CA ARG A 266 16.88 2.53 0.93
C ARG A 266 17.47 2.84 -0.44
N ILE A 267 16.95 3.86 -1.10
CA ILE A 267 17.24 4.21 -2.50
C ILE A 267 17.85 5.60 -2.54
N GLU A 268 18.99 5.71 -3.18
CA GLU A 268 19.71 6.96 -3.49
C GLU A 268 20.24 6.91 -4.93
N ASP A 269 20.88 7.99 -5.35
CA ASP A 269 21.47 8.09 -6.71
C ASP A 269 22.65 7.13 -6.93
N ASP A 270 23.28 6.64 -5.87
CA ASP A 270 24.42 5.71 -5.88
C ASP A 270 24.01 4.24 -5.71
N GLY A 271 22.74 3.95 -5.49
CA GLY A 271 22.28 2.57 -5.41
C GLY A 271 21.13 2.29 -4.45
N VAL A 272 20.94 1.00 -4.20
CA VAL A 272 19.86 0.47 -3.36
C VAL A 272 20.46 -0.45 -2.29
N THR A 273 20.12 -0.18 -1.04
CA THR A 273 20.40 -1.04 0.12
C THR A 273 19.11 -1.37 0.85
N PHE A 274 19.15 -2.24 1.87
CA PHE A 274 17.94 -2.69 2.54
C PHE A 274 18.08 -2.61 4.06
N LEU A 275 16.99 -2.18 4.69
CA LEU A 275 16.77 -2.25 6.14
C LEU A 275 15.65 -3.25 6.39
N SER A 276 15.78 -4.08 7.42
CA SER A 276 14.72 -5.02 7.79
C SER A 276 14.50 -5.02 9.30
N ALA A 277 13.27 -5.36 9.73
CA ALA A 277 12.89 -5.55 11.14
C ALA A 277 12.28 -6.95 11.32
N ARG A 278 12.51 -7.54 12.49
CA ARG A 278 11.90 -8.80 12.95
C ARG A 278 11.14 -8.57 14.25
#